data_d4ecbd5d2586a361a247065ea0d794a4
#
_entry.id   d4ecbd5d2586a361a247065ea0d794a4
#
_cell.length_a   1.000
_cell.length_b   1.000
_cell.length_c   1.000
_cell.angle_alpha   90.00
_cell.angle_beta   90.00
_cell.angle_gamma   90.00
#
_symmetry.space_group_name_H-M   'P 1'
#
loop_
_entity.id
_entity.type
_entity.pdbx_description
1 polymer ?
#
loop_
_entity_poly.entity_id
_entity_poly.type
_entity_poly.pdbx_seq_one_letter_code
_entity_poly.pdbx_strand_id
1 'polypeptide(L)'
;MKLMIRNLLYLFKRFKTAVVLNLFGLTIAFAAFLLIVMQVDYEMNYDAMHSKSGRTFRLEANHGEFEHNAIHCLMFSVAFVNSSAHITDYSYRYPFYGGERYCQIDEVDDQGEAKVFKENFQLCLPNISDVFDFHMKEGSVECLSIPGSVLIPESVAKRLFDKQSAIGKRIRMSGSSGWQPVSTTILTIGGVYKDFPGNTTVQNRIYVPMDQLDLLKSSWQMYANEIYVTLDDPLNKEEVLDHFNKTFDFAKSQMGSAQEIALRLTPLKDVYYTHDTTFDFNPKGHRETNYVLLGIAFLILFIAGINFTNLTTSLIPLRLKTINTHRVLGCSIYKLRAISLIESIVICLISYILALFIVNDLSYTPIANWVDADIRLSQYKGLILLTALIAILTGCLAGLYPAIRSTSYAPALVLKGSFGLSPKRSEERRVGKECRSRWSPYH
;
A
#
# COMPACT_ATOMS: atom_id res chain seq x y z
N MET A 1 3.67 31.25 23.94
CA MET A 1 4.67 30.19 23.67
C MET A 1 5.45 29.79 24.93
N LYS A 2 6.17 30.72 25.65
CA LYS A 2 6.94 30.36 26.89
C LYS A 2 6.11 29.67 27.98
N LEU A 3 4.85 30.12 28.23
CA LEU A 3 3.95 29.53 29.23
C LEU A 3 3.55 28.10 28.87
N MET A 4 3.31 27.82 27.60
CA MET A 4 2.90 26.50 27.06
C MET A 4 4.04 25.49 27.21
N ILE A 5 5.26 25.86 26.80
CA ILE A 5 6.46 24.98 26.94
C ILE A 5 6.72 24.67 28.42
N ARG A 6 6.58 25.69 29.31
CA ARG A 6 6.73 25.52 30.75
C ARG A 6 5.69 24.59 31.34
N ASN A 7 4.44 24.68 30.89
CA ASN A 7 3.37 23.76 31.32
C ASN A 7 3.60 22.32 30.83
N LEU A 8 4.01 22.14 29.57
CA LEU A 8 4.39 20.82 29.03
C LEU A 8 5.55 20.21 29.84
N LEU A 9 6.62 20.95 30.07
CA LEU A 9 7.76 20.47 30.86
C LEU A 9 7.36 20.13 32.31
N TYR A 10 6.45 20.93 32.90
CA TYR A 10 5.90 20.63 34.23
C TYR A 10 5.12 19.33 34.27
N LEU A 11 4.30 19.06 33.23
CA LEU A 11 3.57 17.81 33.08
C LEU A 11 4.52 16.60 33.00
N PHE A 12 5.54 16.68 32.14
CA PHE A 12 6.54 15.63 31.99
C PHE A 12 7.30 15.37 33.30
N LYS A 13 7.57 16.41 34.09
CA LYS A 13 8.28 16.25 35.37
C LYS A 13 7.40 15.68 36.49
N ARG A 14 6.14 16.07 36.57
CA ARG A 14 5.25 15.75 37.70
C ARG A 14 4.39 14.52 37.47
N PHE A 15 4.01 14.21 36.22
CA PHE A 15 3.11 13.10 35.87
C PHE A 15 3.75 12.15 34.86
N LYS A 16 5.02 11.82 35.09
CA LYS A 16 5.85 11.04 34.18
C LYS A 16 5.13 9.78 33.67
N THR A 17 4.58 8.97 34.57
CA THR A 17 3.95 7.69 34.22
C THR A 17 2.74 7.87 33.30
N ALA A 18 1.85 8.82 33.59
CA ALA A 18 0.65 9.03 32.77
C ALA A 18 0.97 9.63 31.40
N VAL A 19 1.94 10.55 31.35
CA VAL A 19 2.38 11.14 30.07
C VAL A 19 3.11 10.12 29.23
N VAL A 20 4.00 9.31 29.81
CA VAL A 20 4.71 8.24 29.09
C VAL A 20 3.72 7.19 28.58
N LEU A 21 2.74 6.78 29.40
CA LEU A 21 1.73 5.81 28.99
C LEU A 21 0.87 6.32 27.83
N ASN A 22 0.45 7.60 27.89
CA ASN A 22 -0.27 8.24 26.79
C ASN A 22 0.58 8.32 25.51
N LEU A 23 1.84 8.76 25.64
CA LEU A 23 2.76 8.88 24.52
C LEU A 23 2.99 7.50 23.86
N PHE A 24 3.27 6.49 24.68
CA PHE A 24 3.51 5.12 24.22
C PHE A 24 2.28 4.53 23.50
N GLY A 25 1.09 4.63 24.13
CA GLY A 25 -0.14 4.11 23.55
C GLY A 25 -0.50 4.77 22.22
N LEU A 26 -0.39 6.12 22.14
CA LEU A 26 -0.60 6.85 20.89
C LEU A 26 0.46 6.53 19.82
N THR A 27 1.72 6.36 20.23
CA THR A 27 2.81 6.03 19.31
C THR A 27 2.56 4.69 18.64
N ILE A 28 2.20 3.65 19.42
CA ILE A 28 1.87 2.32 18.86
C ILE A 28 0.64 2.42 17.95
N ALA A 29 -0.39 3.15 18.36
CA ALA A 29 -1.60 3.31 17.56
C ALA A 29 -1.32 4.02 16.22
N PHE A 30 -0.53 5.10 16.22
CA PHE A 30 -0.13 5.77 14.98
C PHE A 30 0.80 4.90 14.12
N ALA A 31 1.70 4.11 14.70
CA ALA A 31 2.55 3.20 13.95
C ALA A 31 1.71 2.11 13.25
N ALA A 32 0.78 1.48 13.96
CA ALA A 32 -0.14 0.51 13.39
C ALA A 32 -1.03 1.14 12.30
N PHE A 33 -1.58 2.33 12.56
CA PHE A 33 -2.35 3.09 11.59
C PHE A 33 -1.56 3.36 10.31
N LEU A 34 -0.31 3.84 10.43
CA LEU A 34 0.57 4.12 9.30
C LEU A 34 0.82 2.86 8.46
N LEU A 35 1.17 1.73 9.08
CA LEU A 35 1.42 0.47 8.38
C LEU A 35 0.19 0.00 7.60
N ILE A 36 -1.00 0.05 8.23
CA ILE A 36 -2.24 -0.36 7.56
C ILE A 36 -2.56 0.57 6.39
N VAL A 37 -2.42 1.89 6.58
CA VAL A 37 -2.74 2.85 5.51
C VAL A 37 -1.72 2.75 4.37
N MET A 38 -0.44 2.45 4.64
CA MET A 38 0.57 2.18 3.61
C MET A 38 0.22 0.92 2.80
N GLN A 39 -0.21 -0.16 3.46
CA GLN A 39 -0.66 -1.38 2.77
C GLN A 39 -1.89 -1.11 1.89
N VAL A 40 -2.87 -0.38 2.41
CA VAL A 40 -4.07 -0.02 1.65
C VAL A 40 -3.73 0.89 0.46
N ASP A 41 -2.86 1.87 0.64
CA ASP A 41 -2.38 2.75 -0.44
C ASP A 41 -1.66 1.96 -1.52
N TYR A 42 -0.80 1.00 -1.14
CA TYR A 42 -0.12 0.09 -2.04
C TYR A 42 -1.10 -0.71 -2.91
N GLU A 43 -2.13 -1.30 -2.31
CA GLU A 43 -3.12 -2.09 -3.04
C GLU A 43 -4.06 -1.23 -3.88
N MET A 44 -4.55 -0.10 -3.35
CA MET A 44 -5.48 0.78 -4.07
C MET A 44 -4.83 1.50 -5.26
N ASN A 45 -3.51 1.67 -5.25
CA ASN A 45 -2.74 2.27 -6.34
C ASN A 45 -2.05 1.22 -7.23
N TYR A 46 -2.60 0.00 -7.31
CA TYR A 46 -2.08 -1.03 -8.20
C TYR A 46 -2.09 -0.56 -9.65
N ASP A 47 -0.99 -0.76 -10.39
CA ASP A 47 -0.74 -0.27 -11.75
C ASP A 47 -0.86 1.26 -11.97
N ALA A 48 -1.00 2.05 -10.91
CA ALA A 48 -1.12 3.51 -11.05
C ALA A 48 0.18 4.18 -11.54
N MET A 49 1.31 3.48 -11.49
CA MET A 49 2.59 3.98 -11.99
C MET A 49 2.65 4.15 -13.51
N HIS A 50 1.82 3.42 -14.24
CA HIS A 50 1.78 3.50 -15.70
C HIS A 50 0.93 4.69 -16.16
N SER A 51 1.51 5.57 -16.96
CA SER A 51 0.89 6.82 -17.42
C SER A 51 -0.42 6.60 -18.18
N LYS A 52 -0.51 5.48 -18.92
CA LYS A 52 -1.68 5.08 -19.69
C LYS A 52 -2.65 4.17 -18.91
N SER A 53 -2.41 3.88 -17.62
CA SER A 53 -3.20 2.91 -16.84
C SER A 53 -4.71 3.21 -16.80
N GLY A 54 -5.10 4.49 -16.89
CA GLY A 54 -6.51 4.90 -16.91
C GLY A 54 -7.26 4.57 -18.21
N ARG A 55 -6.55 4.26 -19.29
CA ARG A 55 -7.09 3.93 -20.61
C ARG A 55 -6.56 2.62 -21.20
N THR A 56 -5.82 1.86 -20.40
CA THR A 56 -5.33 0.52 -20.74
C THR A 56 -6.26 -0.53 -20.16
N PHE A 57 -6.56 -1.54 -20.98
CA PHE A 57 -7.48 -2.62 -20.66
C PHE A 57 -6.84 -3.96 -21.01
N ARG A 58 -7.19 -5.00 -20.24
CA ARG A 58 -6.95 -6.39 -20.62
C ARG A 58 -8.18 -6.94 -21.31
N LEU A 59 -7.98 -7.59 -22.46
CA LEU A 59 -9.05 -8.33 -23.13
C LEU A 59 -9.29 -9.65 -22.43
N GLU A 60 -10.54 -9.98 -22.21
CA GLU A 60 -11.02 -11.26 -21.70
C GLU A 60 -12.18 -11.74 -22.57
N ALA A 61 -12.25 -13.04 -22.81
CA ALA A 61 -13.27 -13.62 -23.68
C ALA A 61 -13.72 -14.98 -23.17
N ASN A 62 -14.99 -15.33 -23.41
CA ASN A 62 -15.46 -16.68 -23.14
C ASN A 62 -14.98 -17.62 -24.23
N HIS A 63 -14.34 -18.74 -23.86
CA HIS A 63 -13.90 -19.77 -24.75
C HIS A 63 -14.43 -21.14 -24.32
N GLY A 64 -15.44 -21.65 -25.02
CA GLY A 64 -16.11 -22.91 -24.67
C GLY A 64 -16.75 -22.83 -23.28
N GLU A 65 -16.30 -23.69 -22.37
CA GLU A 65 -16.75 -23.74 -20.97
C GLU A 65 -16.06 -22.72 -20.05
N PHE A 66 -15.01 -22.04 -20.54
CA PHE A 66 -14.23 -21.10 -19.75
C PHE A 66 -14.79 -19.69 -19.89
N GLU A 67 -15.31 -19.16 -18.80
CA GLU A 67 -15.79 -17.78 -18.73
C GLU A 67 -14.61 -16.82 -18.48
N HIS A 68 -14.66 -15.65 -19.13
CA HIS A 68 -13.69 -14.56 -18.95
C HIS A 68 -12.23 -15.02 -19.00
N ASN A 69 -11.87 -15.80 -20.02
CA ASN A 69 -10.50 -16.28 -20.17
C ASN A 69 -9.54 -15.11 -20.45
N ALA A 70 -8.44 -15.02 -19.69
CA ALA A 70 -7.42 -13.98 -19.86
C ALA A 70 -6.45 -14.28 -21.00
N ILE A 71 -6.36 -15.56 -21.42
CA ILE A 71 -5.43 -15.97 -22.47
C ILE A 71 -6.15 -16.29 -23.77
N HIS A 72 -5.52 -15.90 -24.87
CA HIS A 72 -6.07 -16.00 -26.21
C HIS A 72 -5.08 -16.68 -27.17
N CYS A 73 -5.58 -17.15 -28.31
CA CYS A 73 -4.70 -17.50 -29.42
C CYS A 73 -4.25 -16.22 -30.13
N LEU A 74 -3.05 -16.27 -30.76
CA LEU A 74 -2.48 -15.08 -31.38
C LEU A 74 -3.35 -14.52 -32.49
N MET A 75 -3.94 -15.38 -33.33
CA MET A 75 -4.77 -14.98 -34.47
C MET A 75 -5.99 -14.16 -34.01
N PHE A 76 -6.63 -14.55 -32.90
CA PHE A 76 -7.73 -13.80 -32.31
C PHE A 76 -7.24 -12.43 -31.79
N SER A 77 -6.10 -12.40 -31.09
CA SER A 77 -5.52 -11.18 -30.57
C SER A 77 -5.15 -10.18 -31.70
N VAL A 78 -4.57 -10.67 -32.79
CA VAL A 78 -4.25 -9.85 -33.95
C VAL A 78 -5.52 -9.32 -34.63
N ALA A 79 -6.54 -10.16 -34.75
CA ALA A 79 -7.83 -9.72 -35.30
C ALA A 79 -8.47 -8.65 -34.43
N PHE A 80 -8.43 -8.80 -33.10
CA PHE A 80 -8.99 -7.83 -32.17
C PHE A 80 -8.30 -6.46 -32.26
N VAL A 81 -6.97 -6.41 -32.21
CA VAL A 81 -6.24 -5.11 -32.23
C VAL A 81 -6.39 -4.37 -33.53
N ASN A 82 -6.62 -5.09 -34.65
CA ASN A 82 -6.82 -4.47 -35.96
C ASN A 82 -8.30 -4.13 -36.25
N SER A 83 -9.23 -4.42 -35.34
CA SER A 83 -10.66 -4.23 -35.58
C SER A 83 -11.13 -2.80 -35.43
N SER A 84 -10.43 -1.97 -34.65
CA SER A 84 -10.89 -0.61 -34.34
C SER A 84 -9.73 0.38 -34.32
N ALA A 85 -9.98 1.57 -34.88
CA ALA A 85 -9.04 2.70 -34.81
C ALA A 85 -8.95 3.33 -33.40
N HIS A 86 -9.88 3.03 -32.52
CA HIS A 86 -9.85 3.45 -31.10
C HIS A 86 -8.75 2.74 -30.29
N ILE A 87 -8.21 1.63 -30.79
CA ILE A 87 -7.07 0.95 -30.18
C ILE A 87 -5.79 1.63 -30.67
N THR A 88 -5.17 2.45 -29.79
CA THR A 88 -3.97 3.23 -30.13
C THR A 88 -2.69 2.45 -29.96
N ASP A 89 -2.62 1.65 -28.91
CA ASP A 89 -1.46 0.83 -28.59
C ASP A 89 -1.91 -0.54 -28.06
N TYR A 90 -1.06 -1.54 -28.23
CA TYR A 90 -1.32 -2.89 -27.71
C TYR A 90 -0.01 -3.61 -27.43
N SER A 91 -0.09 -4.63 -26.56
CA SER A 91 1.01 -5.58 -26.39
C SER A 91 0.50 -6.93 -25.95
N TYR A 92 1.28 -7.97 -26.25
CA TYR A 92 1.00 -9.34 -25.79
C TYR A 92 2.07 -9.77 -24.81
N ARG A 93 1.63 -10.48 -23.77
CA ARG A 93 2.48 -11.14 -22.80
C ARG A 93 2.17 -12.62 -22.80
N TYR A 94 3.20 -13.46 -22.69
CA TYR A 94 3.08 -14.92 -22.75
C TYR A 94 3.37 -15.55 -21.38
N PRO A 95 2.37 -15.70 -20.50
CA PRO A 95 2.58 -16.16 -19.13
C PRO A 95 3.11 -17.60 -19.06
N PHE A 96 2.69 -18.49 -19.97
CA PHE A 96 3.14 -19.88 -20.00
C PHE A 96 4.58 -20.08 -20.46
N TYR A 97 5.11 -19.14 -21.24
CA TYR A 97 6.47 -19.24 -21.78
C TYR A 97 7.49 -18.45 -20.94
N GLY A 98 7.01 -17.80 -19.87
CA GLY A 98 7.81 -17.14 -18.87
C GLY A 98 8.17 -18.05 -17.69
N GLY A 99 8.53 -17.40 -16.57
CA GLY A 99 8.78 -18.05 -15.30
C GLY A 99 10.26 -18.26 -15.00
N GLU A 100 10.50 -19.04 -13.97
CA GLU A 100 11.82 -19.26 -13.39
C GLU A 100 12.68 -20.16 -14.29
N ARG A 101 13.86 -19.68 -14.66
CA ARG A 101 14.81 -20.41 -15.51
C ARG A 101 16.24 -20.22 -15.02
N TYR A 102 17.12 -21.11 -15.41
CA TYR A 102 18.55 -20.95 -15.16
C TYR A 102 19.15 -19.93 -16.13
N CYS A 103 19.84 -18.96 -15.58
CA CYS A 103 20.56 -17.90 -16.26
C CYS A 103 22.06 -18.08 -15.99
N GLN A 104 22.81 -18.45 -17.00
CA GLN A 104 24.27 -18.60 -16.93
C GLN A 104 24.92 -17.36 -17.53
N ILE A 105 25.94 -16.83 -16.87
CA ILE A 105 26.78 -15.74 -17.40
C ILE A 105 28.14 -16.29 -17.84
N ASP A 106 28.85 -15.54 -18.68
CA ASP A 106 30.16 -15.94 -19.19
C ASP A 106 31.29 -15.76 -18.15
N GLU A 107 30.97 -15.25 -16.94
CA GLU A 107 31.92 -15.18 -15.82
C GLU A 107 32.02 -16.53 -15.11
N VAL A 108 33.23 -16.90 -14.71
CA VAL A 108 33.49 -18.09 -13.90
C VAL A 108 33.61 -17.74 -12.43
N ASP A 109 33.28 -18.68 -11.56
CA ASP A 109 33.48 -18.58 -10.13
C ASP A 109 34.97 -18.88 -9.74
N ASP A 110 35.26 -18.85 -8.44
CA ASP A 110 36.60 -19.13 -7.90
C ASP A 110 37.08 -20.57 -8.15
N GLN A 111 36.16 -21.48 -8.57
CA GLN A 111 36.44 -22.88 -8.91
C GLN A 111 36.60 -23.09 -10.42
N GLY A 112 36.42 -22.03 -11.22
CA GLY A 112 36.48 -22.07 -12.69
C GLY A 112 35.19 -22.55 -13.36
N GLU A 113 34.09 -22.68 -12.60
CA GLU A 113 32.78 -23.05 -13.12
C GLU A 113 31.97 -21.78 -13.50
N ALA A 114 31.12 -21.89 -14.52
CA ALA A 114 30.30 -20.80 -14.96
C ALA A 114 29.23 -20.47 -13.90
N LYS A 115 29.10 -19.19 -13.53
CA LYS A 115 28.11 -18.74 -12.57
C LYS A 115 26.69 -18.91 -13.12
N VAL A 116 25.85 -19.63 -12.38
CA VAL A 116 24.46 -19.91 -12.73
C VAL A 116 23.55 -19.32 -11.69
N PHE A 117 22.56 -18.58 -12.16
CA PHE A 117 21.53 -17.95 -11.34
C PHE A 117 20.15 -18.46 -11.73
N LYS A 118 19.21 -18.34 -10.83
CA LYS A 118 17.81 -18.67 -11.08
C LYS A 118 17.04 -17.37 -11.22
N GLU A 119 16.55 -17.07 -12.41
CA GLU A 119 15.93 -15.79 -12.75
C GLU A 119 14.56 -15.99 -13.42
N ASN A 120 13.69 -15.01 -13.27
CA ASN A 120 12.39 -14.99 -13.88
C ASN A 120 12.43 -14.32 -15.26
N PHE A 121 11.95 -15.02 -16.27
CA PHE A 121 11.83 -14.54 -17.64
C PHE A 121 10.38 -14.26 -18.00
N GLN A 122 10.16 -13.31 -18.91
CA GLN A 122 8.85 -13.02 -19.49
C GLN A 122 8.99 -12.80 -20.98
N LEU A 123 8.31 -13.61 -21.77
CA LEU A 123 8.23 -13.38 -23.21
C LEU A 123 7.13 -12.36 -23.49
N CYS A 124 7.42 -11.41 -24.37
CA CYS A 124 6.53 -10.31 -24.73
C CYS A 124 6.76 -9.86 -26.18
N LEU A 125 5.85 -9.03 -26.67
CA LEU A 125 6.12 -8.30 -27.91
C LEU A 125 7.16 -7.20 -27.68
N PRO A 126 7.93 -6.82 -28.74
CA PRO A 126 8.87 -5.71 -28.68
C PRO A 126 8.25 -4.37 -28.26
N ASN A 127 6.97 -4.15 -28.57
CA ASN A 127 6.22 -2.95 -28.26
C ASN A 127 5.59 -2.90 -26.87
N ILE A 128 6.01 -3.76 -25.92
CA ILE A 128 5.48 -3.77 -24.57
C ILE A 128 5.60 -2.41 -23.85
N SER A 129 6.59 -1.63 -24.23
CA SER A 129 6.81 -0.26 -23.72
C SER A 129 5.78 0.76 -24.21
N ASP A 130 5.02 0.47 -25.25
CA ASP A 130 3.96 1.36 -25.73
C ASP A 130 2.75 1.33 -24.79
N VAL A 131 2.60 0.23 -24.04
CA VAL A 131 1.51 0.02 -23.08
C VAL A 131 1.96 0.25 -21.64
N PHE A 132 3.17 -0.22 -21.27
CA PHE A 132 3.71 -0.16 -19.91
C PHE A 132 4.97 0.71 -19.85
N ASP A 133 5.04 1.60 -18.87
CA ASP A 133 6.16 2.53 -18.72
C ASP A 133 7.40 1.83 -18.15
N PHE A 134 8.46 1.71 -18.94
CA PHE A 134 9.78 1.25 -18.51
C PHE A 134 10.69 2.44 -18.23
N HIS A 135 11.07 2.67 -16.98
CA HIS A 135 12.03 3.71 -16.63
C HIS A 135 13.46 3.19 -16.81
N MET A 136 14.10 3.53 -17.94
CA MET A 136 15.44 3.06 -18.26
C MET A 136 16.49 3.66 -17.33
N LYS A 137 17.46 2.82 -16.92
CA LYS A 137 18.67 3.21 -16.19
C LYS A 137 19.89 3.22 -17.11
N GLU A 138 20.04 2.19 -17.94
CA GLU A 138 21.11 2.06 -18.92
C GLU A 138 20.53 1.46 -20.22
N GLY A 139 21.09 1.83 -21.36
CA GLY A 139 20.62 1.36 -22.66
C GLY A 139 19.25 1.93 -23.05
N SER A 140 18.53 1.22 -23.90
CA SER A 140 17.23 1.67 -24.42
C SER A 140 16.23 0.52 -24.49
N VAL A 141 14.93 0.84 -24.39
CA VAL A 141 13.84 -0.12 -24.53
C VAL A 141 13.69 -0.63 -25.96
N GLU A 142 14.11 0.16 -26.96
CA GLU A 142 14.11 -0.22 -28.37
C GLU A 142 15.00 -1.45 -28.64
N CYS A 143 15.86 -1.85 -27.71
CA CYS A 143 16.63 -3.09 -27.82
C CYS A 143 15.72 -4.34 -27.95
N LEU A 144 14.48 -4.29 -27.48
CA LEU A 144 13.51 -5.36 -27.68
C LEU A 144 13.12 -5.59 -29.16
N SER A 145 13.37 -4.61 -30.02
CA SER A 145 13.19 -4.78 -31.48
C SER A 145 14.35 -5.51 -32.14
N ILE A 146 15.44 -5.78 -31.43
CA ILE A 146 16.62 -6.48 -31.92
C ILE A 146 16.51 -7.95 -31.50
N PRO A 147 16.48 -8.91 -32.42
CA PRO A 147 16.42 -10.33 -32.10
C PRO A 147 17.53 -10.76 -31.14
N GLY A 148 17.16 -11.49 -30.08
CA GLY A 148 18.10 -11.97 -29.08
C GLY A 148 18.60 -10.90 -28.08
N SER A 149 18.09 -9.67 -28.15
CA SER A 149 18.36 -8.63 -27.14
C SER A 149 17.28 -8.66 -26.07
N VAL A 150 17.64 -8.33 -24.82
CA VAL A 150 16.73 -8.40 -23.67
C VAL A 150 16.83 -7.18 -22.76
N LEU A 151 15.72 -6.91 -22.05
CA LEU A 151 15.69 -5.96 -20.94
C LEU A 151 15.78 -6.70 -19.62
N ILE A 152 16.61 -6.21 -18.69
CA ILE A 152 16.73 -6.76 -17.35
C ILE A 152 16.44 -5.68 -16.29
N PRO A 153 15.86 -6.04 -15.12
CA PRO A 153 15.67 -5.10 -14.03
C PRO A 153 17.02 -4.78 -13.35
N GLU A 154 17.10 -3.60 -12.72
CA GLU A 154 18.30 -3.16 -11.99
C GLU A 154 18.75 -4.15 -10.92
N SER A 155 17.81 -4.77 -10.22
CA SER A 155 18.08 -5.79 -9.20
C SER A 155 18.78 -7.02 -9.78
N VAL A 156 18.35 -7.48 -10.96
CA VAL A 156 19.00 -8.58 -11.68
C VAL A 156 20.37 -8.18 -12.19
N ALA A 157 20.50 -6.98 -12.77
CA ALA A 157 21.78 -6.46 -13.24
C ALA A 157 22.81 -6.43 -12.09
N LYS A 158 22.42 -5.94 -10.91
CA LYS A 158 23.27 -5.92 -9.72
C LYS A 158 23.64 -7.33 -9.22
N ARG A 159 22.69 -8.27 -9.25
CA ARG A 159 22.93 -9.66 -8.80
C ARG A 159 23.87 -10.41 -9.73
N LEU A 160 23.73 -10.21 -11.04
CA LEU A 160 24.54 -10.91 -12.03
C LEU A 160 25.93 -10.29 -12.21
N PHE A 161 26.06 -8.96 -12.14
CA PHE A 161 27.27 -8.22 -12.56
C PHE A 161 27.80 -7.23 -11.54
N ASP A 162 27.22 -7.21 -10.33
CA ASP A 162 27.59 -6.31 -9.23
C ASP A 162 27.58 -4.82 -9.66
N LYS A 163 28.73 -4.19 -9.71
CA LYS A 163 28.87 -2.76 -10.08
C LYS A 163 29.22 -2.52 -11.56
N GLN A 164 29.41 -3.57 -12.32
CA GLN A 164 29.76 -3.45 -13.73
C GLN A 164 28.51 -3.17 -14.57
N SER A 165 28.67 -2.42 -15.67
CA SER A 165 27.58 -2.28 -16.65
C SER A 165 27.19 -3.64 -17.23
N ALA A 166 25.90 -3.90 -17.29
CA ALA A 166 25.35 -5.12 -17.87
C ALA A 166 25.18 -5.04 -19.40
N ILE A 167 25.22 -3.83 -19.97
CA ILE A 167 24.95 -3.62 -21.39
C ILE A 167 25.98 -4.34 -22.25
N GLY A 168 25.48 -5.04 -23.27
CA GLY A 168 26.30 -5.83 -24.22
C GLY A 168 26.81 -7.16 -23.66
N LYS A 169 26.64 -7.44 -22.38
CA LYS A 169 26.99 -8.74 -21.83
C LYS A 169 25.98 -9.80 -22.26
N ARG A 170 26.43 -11.05 -22.35
CA ARG A 170 25.62 -12.18 -22.79
C ARG A 170 25.20 -13.02 -21.59
N ILE A 171 23.98 -13.49 -21.65
CA ILE A 171 23.42 -14.46 -20.73
C ILE A 171 22.91 -15.67 -21.52
N ARG A 172 23.03 -16.84 -20.95
CA ARG A 172 22.48 -18.08 -21.51
C ARG A 172 21.28 -18.49 -20.68
N MET A 173 20.13 -18.44 -21.31
CA MET A 173 18.90 -18.95 -20.73
C MET A 173 18.80 -20.46 -21.00
N SER A 174 18.70 -21.27 -19.95
CA SER A 174 18.49 -22.72 -20.06
C SER A 174 17.37 -23.18 -19.14
N GLY A 175 16.68 -24.23 -19.53
CA GLY A 175 15.58 -24.83 -18.77
C GLY A 175 14.34 -25.08 -19.65
N SER A 176 13.53 -26.04 -19.24
CA SER A 176 12.23 -26.30 -19.86
C SER A 176 11.14 -25.60 -19.07
N SER A 177 10.27 -24.85 -19.73
CA SER A 177 8.88 -24.77 -19.28
C SER A 177 8.27 -26.12 -19.67
N GLY A 178 7.49 -26.79 -18.82
CA GLY A 178 7.04 -28.17 -18.99
C GLY A 178 6.48 -28.60 -20.36
N TRP A 179 6.45 -27.69 -21.35
CA TRP A 179 5.91 -27.89 -22.71
C TRP A 179 6.96 -27.68 -23.83
N GLN A 180 8.20 -27.27 -23.52
CA GLN A 180 9.24 -27.10 -24.54
C GLN A 180 10.51 -27.86 -24.17
N PRO A 181 11.21 -28.42 -25.18
CA PRO A 181 12.49 -29.09 -24.95
C PRO A 181 13.53 -28.11 -24.40
N VAL A 182 14.47 -28.64 -23.65
CA VAL A 182 15.62 -27.87 -23.13
C VAL A 182 16.36 -27.23 -24.29
N SER A 183 16.18 -25.96 -24.52
CA SER A 183 16.95 -25.17 -25.47
C SER A 183 17.79 -24.14 -24.74
N THR A 184 19.07 -24.09 -25.05
CA THR A 184 19.94 -23.02 -24.56
C THR A 184 19.90 -21.87 -25.53
N THR A 185 19.36 -20.74 -25.10
CA THR A 185 19.30 -19.52 -25.93
C THR A 185 20.30 -18.50 -25.38
N ILE A 186 21.15 -17.98 -26.27
CA ILE A 186 22.08 -16.89 -25.93
C ILE A 186 21.36 -15.56 -26.18
N LEU A 187 21.32 -14.73 -25.14
CA LEU A 187 20.66 -13.45 -25.15
C LEU A 187 21.67 -12.36 -24.80
N THR A 188 21.55 -11.19 -25.44
CA THR A 188 22.41 -10.04 -25.18
C THR A 188 21.62 -8.97 -24.43
N ILE A 189 22.20 -8.42 -23.37
CA ILE A 189 21.53 -7.38 -22.56
C ILE A 189 21.62 -6.05 -23.33
N GLY A 190 20.49 -5.55 -23.79
CA GLY A 190 20.39 -4.29 -24.53
C GLY A 190 19.92 -3.13 -23.65
N GLY A 191 19.29 -3.42 -22.52
CA GLY A 191 18.83 -2.38 -21.61
C GLY A 191 18.65 -2.86 -20.17
N VAL A 192 18.84 -1.93 -19.23
CA VAL A 192 18.57 -2.10 -17.81
C VAL A 192 17.49 -1.10 -17.40
N TYR A 193 16.38 -1.57 -16.89
CA TYR A 193 15.32 -0.71 -16.38
C TYR A 193 15.34 -0.65 -14.85
N LYS A 194 14.84 0.44 -14.26
CA LYS A 194 14.63 0.55 -12.82
C LYS A 194 13.54 -0.41 -12.39
N ASP A 195 13.77 -1.10 -11.28
CA ASP A 195 12.78 -2.03 -10.74
C ASP A 195 11.41 -1.36 -10.61
N PHE A 196 10.40 -2.07 -11.06
CA PHE A 196 9.01 -1.71 -10.80
C PHE A 196 8.71 -1.82 -9.30
N PRO A 197 7.82 -0.99 -8.77
CA PRO A 197 7.24 -1.24 -7.46
C PRO A 197 6.47 -2.56 -7.47
N GLY A 198 6.30 -3.18 -6.29
CA GLY A 198 5.63 -4.48 -6.21
C GLY A 198 4.15 -4.46 -6.62
N ASN A 199 3.50 -3.27 -6.61
CA ASN A 199 2.08 -3.10 -6.93
C ASN A 199 1.82 -2.85 -8.42
N THR A 200 2.31 -3.73 -9.26
CA THR A 200 2.05 -3.67 -10.70
C THR A 200 1.89 -5.06 -11.30
N THR A 201 1.05 -5.15 -12.32
CA THR A 201 0.84 -6.34 -13.15
C THR A 201 2.11 -6.73 -13.90
N VAL A 202 2.93 -5.75 -14.27
CA VAL A 202 4.21 -5.97 -14.94
C VAL A 202 5.31 -6.13 -13.90
N GLN A 203 5.75 -7.37 -13.69
CA GLN A 203 6.71 -7.72 -12.65
C GLN A 203 8.16 -7.52 -13.09
N ASN A 204 9.07 -7.45 -12.11
CA ASN A 204 10.52 -7.39 -12.33
C ASN A 204 11.04 -8.72 -12.86
N ARG A 205 11.14 -8.84 -14.18
CA ARG A 205 11.58 -10.04 -14.91
C ARG A 205 12.55 -9.66 -16.03
N ILE A 206 13.26 -10.65 -16.55
CA ILE A 206 14.03 -10.49 -17.79
C ILE A 206 13.03 -10.56 -18.95
N TYR A 207 12.82 -9.45 -19.66
CA TYR A 207 11.91 -9.37 -20.79
C TYR A 207 12.62 -9.77 -22.07
N VAL A 208 12.08 -10.80 -22.71
CA VAL A 208 12.62 -11.41 -23.95
C VAL A 208 11.64 -11.14 -25.07
N PRO A 209 12.05 -10.47 -26.13
CA PRO A 209 11.18 -10.26 -27.29
C PRO A 209 10.89 -11.58 -27.99
N MET A 210 9.67 -11.74 -28.44
CA MET A 210 9.23 -12.89 -29.21
C MET A 210 8.98 -12.45 -30.65
N ASP A 211 9.51 -13.19 -31.60
CA ASP A 211 9.31 -12.91 -33.00
C ASP A 211 7.85 -13.18 -33.41
N GLN A 212 7.19 -12.14 -33.94
CA GLN A 212 5.80 -12.26 -34.41
C GLN A 212 5.63 -13.30 -35.52
N LEU A 213 6.67 -13.50 -36.38
CA LEU A 213 6.59 -14.44 -37.49
C LEU A 213 6.48 -15.90 -37.03
N ASP A 214 7.14 -16.25 -35.94
CA ASP A 214 7.01 -17.58 -35.34
C ASP A 214 5.62 -17.79 -34.71
N LEU A 215 4.99 -16.71 -34.25
CA LEU A 215 3.66 -16.73 -33.66
C LEU A 215 2.53 -16.81 -34.71
N LEU A 216 2.72 -16.23 -35.90
CA LEU A 216 1.74 -16.32 -37.00
C LEU A 216 1.56 -17.75 -37.50
N LYS A 217 2.53 -18.64 -37.24
CA LYS A 217 2.43 -20.07 -37.50
C LYS A 217 1.63 -20.84 -36.45
N SER A 218 1.23 -20.17 -35.33
CA SER A 218 0.46 -20.78 -34.28
C SER A 218 -1.00 -20.98 -34.70
N SER A 219 -1.58 -22.11 -34.32
CA SER A 219 -2.95 -22.46 -34.64
C SER A 219 -3.94 -21.61 -33.83
N TRP A 220 -5.17 -21.49 -34.29
CA TRP A 220 -6.31 -20.93 -33.55
C TRP A 220 -6.57 -21.66 -32.21
N GLN A 221 -6.00 -22.83 -32.00
CA GLN A 221 -6.17 -23.67 -30.81
C GLN A 221 -5.09 -23.44 -29.74
N MET A 222 -4.08 -22.62 -30.00
CA MET A 222 -3.00 -22.36 -29.06
C MET A 222 -3.26 -21.11 -28.24
N TYR A 223 -3.91 -21.27 -27.10
CA TYR A 223 -4.17 -20.18 -26.13
C TYR A 223 -2.92 -19.98 -25.27
N ALA A 224 -2.23 -18.87 -25.47
CA ALA A 224 -0.91 -18.66 -24.85
C ALA A 224 -0.62 -17.20 -24.44
N ASN A 225 -1.35 -16.21 -24.98
CA ASN A 225 -1.04 -14.82 -24.76
C ASN A 225 -2.15 -14.06 -24.07
N GLU A 226 -1.78 -13.25 -23.09
CA GLU A 226 -2.59 -12.16 -22.57
C GLU A 226 -2.41 -10.94 -23.46
N ILE A 227 -3.50 -10.23 -23.70
CA ILE A 227 -3.51 -9.03 -24.52
C ILE A 227 -3.90 -7.81 -23.68
N TYR A 228 -3.09 -6.77 -23.78
CA TYR A 228 -3.36 -5.45 -23.23
C TYR A 228 -3.51 -4.45 -24.36
N VAL A 229 -4.56 -3.65 -24.33
CA VAL A 229 -4.85 -2.62 -25.32
C VAL A 229 -5.03 -1.28 -24.63
N THR A 230 -4.55 -0.22 -25.27
CA THR A 230 -4.76 1.15 -24.84
C THR A 230 -5.73 1.82 -25.80
N LEU A 231 -6.77 2.42 -25.29
CA LEU A 231 -7.76 3.15 -26.08
C LEU A 231 -7.41 4.64 -26.12
N ASP A 232 -7.82 5.31 -27.20
CA ASP A 232 -7.80 6.78 -27.30
C ASP A 232 -8.64 7.43 -26.20
N ASP A 233 -9.88 6.93 -25.97
CA ASP A 233 -10.75 7.30 -24.88
C ASP A 233 -11.32 6.04 -24.18
N PRO A 234 -11.25 5.94 -22.83
CA PRO A 234 -11.84 4.84 -22.09
C PRO A 234 -13.34 4.64 -22.33
N LEU A 235 -14.06 5.70 -22.72
CA LEU A 235 -15.49 5.65 -23.00
C LEU A 235 -15.83 4.85 -24.26
N ASN A 236 -14.88 4.69 -25.19
CA ASN A 236 -15.07 3.94 -26.43
C ASN A 236 -15.00 2.42 -26.25
N LYS A 237 -14.84 1.96 -25.01
CA LYS A 237 -14.70 0.54 -24.65
C LYS A 237 -15.83 -0.34 -25.22
N GLU A 238 -17.07 0.06 -25.04
CA GLU A 238 -18.23 -0.70 -25.49
C GLU A 238 -18.34 -0.68 -27.03
N GLU A 239 -18.01 0.45 -27.66
CA GLU A 239 -18.00 0.58 -29.12
C GLU A 239 -17.00 -0.37 -29.76
N VAL A 240 -15.78 -0.47 -29.19
CA VAL A 240 -14.73 -1.40 -29.66
C VAL A 240 -15.20 -2.84 -29.59
N LEU A 241 -15.82 -3.23 -28.45
CA LEU A 241 -16.35 -4.59 -28.26
C LEU A 241 -17.49 -4.91 -29.24
N ASP A 242 -18.45 -4.01 -29.36
CA ASP A 242 -19.59 -4.16 -30.29
C ASP A 242 -19.16 -4.22 -31.75
N HIS A 243 -18.19 -3.38 -32.12
CA HIS A 243 -17.67 -3.38 -33.49
C HIS A 243 -16.97 -4.71 -33.82
N PHE A 244 -16.12 -5.22 -32.91
CA PHE A 244 -15.47 -6.50 -33.10
C PHE A 244 -16.48 -7.64 -33.19
N ASN A 245 -17.46 -7.74 -32.30
CA ASN A 245 -18.49 -8.75 -32.33
C ASN A 245 -19.32 -8.78 -33.64
N LYS A 246 -19.55 -7.60 -34.24
CA LYS A 246 -20.30 -7.49 -35.51
C LYS A 246 -19.46 -7.79 -36.76
N THR A 247 -18.15 -7.57 -36.68
CA THR A 247 -17.28 -7.67 -37.88
C THR A 247 -16.47 -8.96 -37.91
N PHE A 248 -16.19 -9.57 -36.77
CA PHE A 248 -15.38 -10.79 -36.68
C PHE A 248 -16.20 -12.02 -37.02
N ASP A 249 -15.74 -12.81 -37.97
CA ASP A 249 -16.40 -14.04 -38.39
C ASP A 249 -15.97 -15.23 -37.50
N PHE A 250 -16.69 -15.43 -36.41
CA PHE A 250 -16.44 -16.52 -35.44
C PHE A 250 -16.58 -17.91 -36.06
N ALA A 251 -17.42 -18.07 -37.08
CA ALA A 251 -17.64 -19.36 -37.75
C ALA A 251 -16.44 -19.80 -38.61
N LYS A 252 -15.73 -18.84 -39.21
CA LYS A 252 -14.47 -19.11 -39.96
C LYS A 252 -13.29 -19.29 -39.05
N SER A 253 -13.31 -18.69 -37.86
CA SER A 253 -12.28 -18.92 -36.84
C SER A 253 -12.49 -20.35 -36.34
N GLN A 254 -11.44 -21.19 -36.39
CA GLN A 254 -11.48 -22.58 -35.87
C GLN A 254 -11.71 -22.64 -34.33
N MET A 255 -12.29 -21.63 -33.73
CA MET A 255 -12.56 -21.52 -32.28
C MET A 255 -13.81 -22.29 -31.83
N GLY A 256 -14.49 -23.02 -32.76
CA GLY A 256 -15.42 -24.08 -32.41
C GLY A 256 -16.87 -23.70 -32.13
N SER A 257 -17.27 -22.43 -32.16
CA SER A 257 -18.67 -22.05 -31.99
C SER A 257 -19.10 -20.96 -32.98
N ALA A 258 -20.27 -21.17 -33.60
CA ALA A 258 -20.94 -20.17 -34.43
C ALA A 258 -21.65 -19.08 -33.58
N GLN A 259 -21.44 -19.04 -32.26
CA GLN A 259 -22.07 -18.12 -31.34
C GLN A 259 -21.15 -16.93 -31.04
N GLU A 260 -21.75 -15.78 -30.83
CA GLU A 260 -21.08 -14.59 -30.29
C GLU A 260 -20.30 -14.97 -29.02
N ILE A 261 -19.03 -14.60 -28.99
CA ILE A 261 -18.19 -14.78 -27.81
C ILE A 261 -18.41 -13.57 -26.91
N ALA A 262 -18.79 -13.78 -25.64
CA ALA A 262 -18.84 -12.68 -24.69
C ALA A 262 -17.44 -12.15 -24.44
N LEU A 263 -17.23 -10.88 -24.77
CA LEU A 263 -15.98 -10.16 -24.63
C LEU A 263 -16.06 -9.16 -23.48
N ARG A 264 -14.95 -8.99 -22.79
CA ARG A 264 -14.82 -8.00 -21.74
C ARG A 264 -13.47 -7.29 -21.85
N LEU A 265 -13.48 -5.97 -21.74
CA LEU A 265 -12.29 -5.15 -21.53
C LEU A 265 -12.22 -4.75 -20.06
N THR A 266 -11.34 -5.40 -19.31
CA THR A 266 -11.13 -5.14 -17.88
C THR A 266 -10.07 -4.03 -17.73
N PRO A 267 -10.39 -2.88 -17.09
CA PRO A 267 -9.41 -1.81 -16.86
C PRO A 267 -8.17 -2.35 -16.15
N LEU A 268 -6.97 -1.91 -16.53
CA LEU A 268 -5.71 -2.39 -15.98
C LEU A 268 -5.69 -2.32 -14.44
N LYS A 269 -6.21 -1.23 -13.85
CA LYS A 269 -6.33 -1.04 -12.40
C LYS A 269 -7.28 -2.03 -11.71
N ASP A 270 -8.18 -2.66 -12.46
CA ASP A 270 -9.16 -3.60 -11.94
C ASP A 270 -8.72 -5.05 -12.13
N VAL A 271 -7.73 -5.31 -12.98
CA VAL A 271 -7.17 -6.66 -13.22
C VAL A 271 -6.75 -7.33 -11.91
N TYR A 272 -6.11 -6.57 -11.01
CA TYR A 272 -5.70 -7.03 -9.69
C TYR A 272 -6.87 -7.50 -8.81
N TYR A 273 -8.05 -6.88 -8.95
CA TYR A 273 -9.24 -7.16 -8.15
C TYR A 273 -10.25 -8.10 -8.82
N THR A 274 -10.01 -8.52 -10.06
CA THR A 274 -10.91 -9.38 -10.81
C THR A 274 -10.60 -10.85 -10.54
N HIS A 275 -11.53 -11.58 -9.91
CA HIS A 275 -11.35 -12.97 -9.49
C HIS A 275 -12.10 -14.00 -10.36
N ASP A 276 -13.01 -13.55 -11.20
CA ASP A 276 -13.85 -14.37 -12.08
C ASP A 276 -13.19 -14.67 -13.44
N THR A 277 -11.88 -14.44 -13.56
CA THR A 277 -11.11 -14.63 -14.79
C THR A 277 -10.38 -15.98 -14.75
N THR A 278 -10.58 -16.80 -15.80
CA THR A 278 -9.90 -18.08 -15.96
C THR A 278 -8.50 -17.88 -16.56
N PHE A 279 -7.54 -18.73 -16.18
CA PHE A 279 -6.13 -18.67 -16.60
C PHE A 279 -5.48 -17.30 -16.40
N ASP A 280 -5.78 -16.69 -15.27
CA ASP A 280 -5.15 -15.45 -14.84
C ASP A 280 -3.96 -15.74 -13.91
N PHE A 281 -2.76 -15.37 -14.35
CA PHE A 281 -1.50 -15.61 -13.63
C PHE A 281 -1.00 -14.37 -12.89
N ASN A 282 -1.82 -13.31 -12.83
CA ASN A 282 -1.48 -12.09 -12.13
C ASN A 282 -1.78 -12.19 -10.62
N PRO A 283 -1.03 -11.49 -9.77
CA PRO A 283 -1.38 -11.35 -8.37
C PRO A 283 -2.81 -10.83 -8.19
N LYS A 284 -3.46 -11.23 -7.10
CA LYS A 284 -4.86 -10.86 -6.81
C LYS A 284 -4.99 -10.27 -5.41
N GLY A 285 -5.75 -9.18 -5.33
CA GLY A 285 -6.14 -8.52 -4.10
C GLY A 285 -7.66 -8.44 -3.95
N HIS A 286 -8.12 -8.07 -2.76
CA HIS A 286 -9.55 -7.96 -2.44
C HIS A 286 -9.89 -6.54 -1.99
N ARG A 287 -10.76 -5.85 -2.73
CA ARG A 287 -11.20 -4.49 -2.35
C ARG A 287 -11.89 -4.43 -0.99
N GLU A 288 -12.67 -5.45 -0.68
CA GLU A 288 -13.38 -5.56 0.59
C GLU A 288 -12.40 -5.62 1.76
N THR A 289 -11.29 -6.35 1.60
CA THR A 289 -10.23 -6.42 2.60
C THR A 289 -9.64 -5.04 2.89
N ASN A 290 -9.43 -4.21 1.86
CA ASN A 290 -8.90 -2.86 2.00
C ASN A 290 -9.85 -1.95 2.81
N TYR A 291 -11.16 -2.03 2.57
CA TYR A 291 -12.14 -1.28 3.36
C TYR A 291 -12.19 -1.75 4.81
N VAL A 292 -12.11 -3.06 5.05
CA VAL A 292 -12.03 -3.63 6.41
C VAL A 292 -10.76 -3.16 7.12
N LEU A 293 -9.60 -3.20 6.46
CA LEU A 293 -8.33 -2.71 7.01
C LEU A 293 -8.40 -1.22 7.36
N LEU A 294 -8.98 -0.38 6.49
CA LEU A 294 -9.22 1.03 6.80
C LEU A 294 -10.12 1.20 8.01
N GLY A 295 -11.21 0.43 8.10
CA GLY A 295 -12.08 0.42 9.26
C GLY A 295 -11.34 0.10 10.56
N ILE A 296 -10.47 -0.94 10.54
CA ILE A 296 -9.63 -1.33 11.67
C ILE A 296 -8.63 -0.20 12.01
N ALA A 297 -8.00 0.41 11.03
CA ALA A 297 -7.05 1.51 11.24
C ALA A 297 -7.72 2.69 11.99
N PHE A 298 -8.89 3.12 11.55
CA PHE A 298 -9.65 4.17 12.23
C PHE A 298 -10.16 3.74 13.61
N LEU A 299 -10.54 2.48 13.79
CA LEU A 299 -10.95 1.95 15.10
C LEU A 299 -9.78 1.98 16.10
N ILE A 300 -8.57 1.63 15.67
CA ILE A 300 -7.35 1.72 16.50
C ILE A 300 -7.14 3.16 16.97
N LEU A 301 -7.21 4.15 16.06
CA LEU A 301 -7.09 5.57 16.43
C LEU A 301 -8.19 6.03 17.35
N PHE A 302 -9.42 5.59 17.14
CA PHE A 302 -10.56 5.93 17.98
C PHE A 302 -10.38 5.42 19.41
N ILE A 303 -9.97 4.14 19.58
CA ILE A 303 -9.67 3.56 20.88
C ILE A 303 -8.50 4.28 21.56
N ALA A 304 -7.44 4.59 20.81
CA ALA A 304 -6.30 5.35 21.34
C ALA A 304 -6.71 6.77 21.76
N GLY A 305 -7.59 7.43 21.00
CA GLY A 305 -8.16 8.74 21.35
C GLY A 305 -9.00 8.68 22.63
N ILE A 306 -9.83 7.66 22.81
CA ILE A 306 -10.59 7.43 24.06
C ILE A 306 -9.63 7.21 25.23
N ASN A 307 -8.61 6.37 25.07
CA ASN A 307 -7.61 6.13 26.10
C ASN A 307 -6.89 7.41 26.52
N PHE A 308 -6.45 8.19 25.51
CA PHE A 308 -5.84 9.51 25.75
C PHE A 308 -6.78 10.43 26.54
N THR A 309 -8.05 10.51 26.12
CA THR A 309 -9.09 11.32 26.78
C THR A 309 -9.28 10.90 28.23
N ASN A 310 -9.40 9.59 28.51
CA ASN A 310 -9.59 9.04 29.83
C ASN A 310 -8.39 9.36 30.75
N LEU A 311 -7.17 9.10 30.30
CA LEU A 311 -5.96 9.37 31.06
C LEU A 311 -5.77 10.89 31.31
N THR A 312 -6.03 11.73 30.31
CA THR A 312 -5.94 13.18 30.46
C THR A 312 -7.00 13.71 31.40
N THR A 313 -8.22 13.17 31.35
CA THR A 313 -9.32 13.55 32.23
C THR A 313 -9.04 13.14 33.70
N SER A 314 -8.42 11.99 33.95
CA SER A 314 -8.04 11.54 35.29
C SER A 314 -7.02 12.47 35.96
N LEU A 315 -6.25 13.23 35.19
CA LEU A 315 -5.28 14.20 35.69
C LEU A 315 -5.91 15.59 36.00
N ILE A 316 -7.18 15.83 35.62
CA ILE A 316 -7.85 17.11 35.84
C ILE A 316 -7.82 17.55 37.31
N PRO A 317 -8.17 16.70 38.31
CA PRO A 317 -8.17 17.13 39.72
C PRO A 317 -6.83 17.72 40.19
N LEU A 318 -5.72 17.17 39.69
CA LEU A 318 -4.37 17.61 40.04
C LEU A 318 -3.98 18.94 39.38
N ARG A 319 -4.63 19.28 38.27
CA ARG A 319 -4.42 20.52 37.50
C ARG A 319 -5.37 21.66 37.89
N LEU A 320 -6.48 21.36 38.58
CA LEU A 320 -7.54 22.32 38.89
C LEU A 320 -7.01 23.54 39.64
N LYS A 321 -6.10 23.35 40.63
CA LYS A 321 -5.52 24.46 41.39
C LYS A 321 -4.81 25.47 40.49
N THR A 322 -3.98 24.97 39.57
CA THR A 322 -3.22 25.83 38.63
C THR A 322 -4.16 26.54 37.65
N ILE A 323 -5.14 25.82 37.06
CA ILE A 323 -6.13 26.39 36.13
C ILE A 323 -6.94 27.52 36.80
N ASN A 324 -7.43 27.27 38.01
CA ASN A 324 -8.23 28.26 38.73
C ASN A 324 -7.41 29.45 39.23
N THR A 325 -6.13 29.27 39.59
CA THR A 325 -5.23 30.41 39.88
C THR A 325 -5.10 31.33 38.65
N HIS A 326 -4.92 30.77 37.45
CA HIS A 326 -4.88 31.57 36.23
C HIS A 326 -6.20 32.29 35.93
N ARG A 327 -7.35 31.69 36.28
CA ARG A 327 -8.67 32.32 36.13
C ARG A 327 -8.83 33.51 37.09
N VAL A 328 -8.43 33.33 38.33
CA VAL A 328 -8.47 34.44 39.35
C VAL A 328 -7.56 35.59 38.95
N LEU A 329 -6.43 35.31 38.29
CA LEU A 329 -5.51 36.33 37.73
C LEU A 329 -6.01 36.94 36.40
N GLY A 330 -7.28 36.70 36.00
CA GLY A 330 -7.91 37.34 34.84
C GLY A 330 -7.72 36.60 33.50
N CYS A 331 -7.21 35.36 33.47
CA CYS A 331 -7.09 34.62 32.23
C CYS A 331 -8.48 34.14 31.72
N SER A 332 -8.83 34.43 30.46
CA SER A 332 -10.11 34.02 29.90
C SER A 332 -10.22 32.49 29.76
N ILE A 333 -11.44 31.96 29.88
CA ILE A 333 -11.74 30.54 29.78
C ILE A 333 -11.35 30.01 28.39
N TYR A 334 -11.61 30.76 27.33
CA TYR A 334 -11.27 30.35 25.95
C TYR A 334 -9.76 30.17 25.76
N LYS A 335 -8.96 31.08 26.36
CA LYS A 335 -7.49 30.98 26.30
C LYS A 335 -6.98 29.74 27.04
N LEU A 336 -7.57 29.38 28.18
CA LEU A 336 -7.21 28.16 28.92
C LEU A 336 -7.61 26.88 28.17
N ARG A 337 -8.78 26.85 27.51
CA ARG A 337 -9.21 25.76 26.65
C ARG A 337 -8.28 25.61 25.46
N ALA A 338 -7.95 26.71 24.78
CA ALA A 338 -7.02 26.68 23.65
C ALA A 338 -5.63 26.16 24.05
N ILE A 339 -5.10 26.56 25.21
CA ILE A 339 -3.82 26.04 25.72
C ILE A 339 -3.91 24.51 25.93
N SER A 340 -5.00 24.03 26.55
CA SER A 340 -5.19 22.59 26.80
C SER A 340 -5.33 21.78 25.49
N LEU A 341 -6.03 22.33 24.49
CA LEU A 341 -6.13 21.71 23.17
C LEU A 341 -4.77 21.65 22.47
N ILE A 342 -4.01 22.74 22.49
CA ILE A 342 -2.67 22.76 21.87
C ILE A 342 -1.75 21.76 22.58
N GLU A 343 -1.82 21.62 23.92
CA GLU A 343 -1.07 20.58 24.66
C GLU A 343 -1.40 19.18 24.13
N SER A 344 -2.69 18.87 23.88
CA SER A 344 -3.13 17.57 23.36
C SER A 344 -2.61 17.34 21.93
N ILE A 345 -2.72 18.36 21.05
CA ILE A 345 -2.21 18.28 19.67
C ILE A 345 -0.69 18.04 19.68
N VAL A 346 0.06 18.74 20.53
CA VAL A 346 1.53 18.57 20.61
C VAL A 346 1.89 17.17 21.06
N ILE A 347 1.18 16.58 22.03
CA ILE A 347 1.42 15.19 22.45
C ILE A 347 1.13 14.23 21.30
N CYS A 348 0.02 14.40 20.58
CA CYS A 348 -0.30 13.58 19.41
C CYS A 348 0.75 13.71 18.31
N LEU A 349 1.25 14.92 18.01
CA LEU A 349 2.30 15.14 17.03
C LEU A 349 3.64 14.50 17.44
N ILE A 350 4.01 14.60 18.72
CA ILE A 350 5.22 13.92 19.22
C ILE A 350 5.05 12.40 19.07
N SER A 351 3.89 11.85 19.45
CA SER A 351 3.58 10.42 19.28
C SER A 351 3.63 10.00 17.81
N TYR A 352 3.11 10.82 16.91
CA TYR A 352 3.15 10.58 15.47
C TYR A 352 4.58 10.58 14.91
N ILE A 353 5.43 11.55 15.33
CA ILE A 353 6.84 11.57 14.95
C ILE A 353 7.57 10.33 15.44
N LEU A 354 7.31 9.89 16.68
CA LEU A 354 7.87 8.65 17.21
C LEU A 354 7.38 7.42 16.42
N ALA A 355 6.13 7.42 16.00
CA ALA A 355 5.58 6.37 15.14
C ALA A 355 6.29 6.30 13.78
N LEU A 356 6.59 7.46 13.16
CA LEU A 356 7.38 7.50 11.93
C LEU A 356 8.78 6.91 12.11
N PHE A 357 9.45 7.18 13.24
CA PHE A 357 10.74 6.55 13.55
C PHE A 357 10.61 5.03 13.68
N ILE A 358 9.58 4.53 14.39
CA ILE A 358 9.33 3.09 14.52
C ILE A 358 9.10 2.44 13.15
N VAL A 359 8.24 3.03 12.31
CA VAL A 359 7.94 2.49 10.97
C VAL A 359 9.19 2.51 10.10
N ASN A 360 10.00 3.60 10.17
CA ASN A 360 11.27 3.66 9.44
C ASN A 360 12.24 2.57 9.88
N ASP A 361 12.39 2.33 11.19
CA ASP A 361 13.28 1.28 11.70
C ASP A 361 12.78 -0.12 11.33
N LEU A 362 11.46 -0.34 11.34
CA LEU A 362 10.84 -1.60 10.90
C LEU A 362 11.15 -1.89 9.43
N SER A 363 11.32 -0.87 8.57
CA SER A 363 11.64 -1.06 7.15
C SER A 363 12.99 -1.76 6.90
N TYR A 364 13.89 -1.76 7.88
CA TYR A 364 15.19 -2.43 7.82
C TYR A 364 15.20 -3.81 8.50
N THR A 365 14.06 -4.27 9.00
CA THR A 365 13.93 -5.56 9.70
C THR A 365 13.24 -6.59 8.82
N PRO A 366 13.39 -7.91 9.11
CA PRO A 366 12.63 -8.95 8.40
C PRO A 366 11.10 -8.82 8.51
N ILE A 367 10.59 -8.04 9.46
CA ILE A 367 9.16 -7.74 9.61
C ILE A 367 8.61 -7.00 8.39
N ALA A 368 9.45 -6.22 7.69
CA ALA A 368 9.07 -5.56 6.44
C ALA A 368 8.56 -6.55 5.38
N ASN A 369 9.05 -7.80 5.40
CA ASN A 369 8.64 -8.83 4.44
C ASN A 369 7.25 -9.44 4.75
N TRP A 370 6.62 -9.06 5.87
CA TRP A 370 5.25 -9.50 6.20
C TRP A 370 4.17 -8.60 5.59
N VAL A 371 4.60 -7.48 5.02
CA VAL A 371 3.74 -6.49 4.37
C VAL A 371 4.18 -6.41 2.91
N ASP A 372 3.24 -6.47 1.96
CA ASP A 372 3.56 -6.40 0.54
C ASP A 372 3.99 -4.98 0.12
N ALA A 373 3.50 -3.97 0.85
CA ALA A 373 3.89 -2.58 0.65
C ALA A 373 5.36 -2.34 1.03
N ASP A 374 6.08 -1.58 0.21
CA ASP A 374 7.38 -1.04 0.60
C ASP A 374 7.19 0.03 1.68
N ILE A 375 7.48 -0.32 2.94
CA ILE A 375 7.25 0.56 4.10
C ILE A 375 8.30 1.67 4.26
N ARG A 376 9.17 1.92 3.26
CA ARG A 376 10.11 3.04 3.28
C ARG A 376 9.40 4.37 3.13
N LEU A 377 9.50 5.22 4.15
CA LEU A 377 8.81 6.51 4.24
C LEU A 377 9.11 7.46 3.07
N SER A 378 10.27 7.33 2.43
CA SER A 378 10.68 8.21 1.32
C SER A 378 9.72 8.18 0.12
N GLN A 379 8.97 7.09 -0.06
CA GLN A 379 8.04 6.90 -1.17
C GLN A 379 6.66 7.52 -0.88
N TYR A 380 6.28 7.71 0.39
CA TYR A 380 4.93 8.08 0.83
C TYR A 380 4.80 9.53 1.31
N LYS A 381 5.46 10.50 0.67
CA LYS A 381 5.45 11.91 1.11
C LYS A 381 4.04 12.50 1.26
N GLY A 382 3.15 12.22 0.32
CA GLY A 382 1.76 12.67 0.36
C GLY A 382 0.96 12.02 1.49
N LEU A 383 1.15 10.71 1.67
CA LEU A 383 0.50 9.94 2.72
C LEU A 383 0.94 10.36 4.12
N ILE A 384 2.24 10.66 4.31
CA ILE A 384 2.79 11.18 5.57
C ILE A 384 2.14 12.53 5.92
N LEU A 385 1.95 13.42 4.95
CA LEU A 385 1.26 14.68 5.17
C LEU A 385 -0.20 14.48 5.56
N LEU A 386 -0.92 13.60 4.86
CA LEU A 386 -2.32 13.26 5.15
C LEU A 386 -2.47 12.68 6.56
N THR A 387 -1.62 11.71 6.92
CA THR A 387 -1.66 11.07 8.24
C THR A 387 -1.21 12.01 9.37
N ALA A 388 -0.34 12.98 9.09
CA ALA A 388 -0.02 14.07 10.03
C ALA A 388 -1.25 14.95 10.33
N LEU A 389 -2.05 15.27 9.31
CA LEU A 389 -3.33 15.99 9.49
C LEU A 389 -4.32 15.18 10.33
N ILE A 390 -4.39 13.86 10.11
CA ILE A 390 -5.22 12.95 10.93
C ILE A 390 -4.73 12.95 12.38
N ALA A 391 -3.41 12.96 12.63
CA ALA A 391 -2.86 13.06 13.99
C ALA A 391 -3.24 14.37 14.70
N ILE A 392 -3.23 15.49 13.97
CA ILE A 392 -3.70 16.78 14.49
C ILE A 392 -5.20 16.71 14.83
N LEU A 393 -6.00 16.15 13.93
CA LEU A 393 -7.45 16.00 14.13
C LEU A 393 -7.73 15.10 15.35
N THR A 394 -7.03 14.00 15.50
CA THR A 394 -7.11 13.10 16.67
C THR A 394 -6.78 13.86 17.95
N GLY A 395 -5.71 14.67 17.96
CA GLY A 395 -5.35 15.52 19.09
C GLY A 395 -6.41 16.56 19.43
N CYS A 396 -7.04 17.16 18.44
CA CYS A 396 -8.15 18.09 18.61
C CYS A 396 -9.37 17.41 19.24
N LEU A 397 -9.82 16.28 18.65
CA LEU A 397 -11.03 15.57 19.10
C LEU A 397 -10.84 14.98 20.50
N ALA A 398 -9.73 14.25 20.73
CA ALA A 398 -9.44 13.64 22.01
C ALA A 398 -9.14 14.65 23.14
N GLY A 399 -8.59 15.81 22.79
CA GLY A 399 -8.30 16.90 23.71
C GLY A 399 -9.49 17.80 24.06
N LEU A 400 -10.56 17.79 23.23
CA LEU A 400 -11.70 18.70 23.37
C LEU A 400 -12.45 18.49 24.69
N TYR A 401 -12.79 17.24 25.02
CA TYR A 401 -13.51 16.91 26.25
C TYR A 401 -12.71 17.28 27.52
N PRO A 402 -11.44 16.89 27.68
CA PRO A 402 -10.63 17.31 28.84
C PRO A 402 -10.48 18.84 28.94
N ALA A 403 -10.32 19.56 27.82
CA ALA A 403 -10.19 21.01 27.81
C ALA A 403 -11.45 21.72 28.30
N ILE A 404 -12.63 21.27 27.89
CA ILE A 404 -13.91 21.78 28.37
C ILE A 404 -14.11 21.42 29.85
N ARG A 405 -13.94 20.17 30.22
CA ARG A 405 -14.15 19.66 31.54
C ARG A 405 -13.27 20.35 32.61
N SER A 406 -11.97 20.54 32.30
CA SER A 406 -11.02 21.15 33.23
C SER A 406 -11.35 22.62 33.56
N THR A 407 -12.00 23.30 32.63
CA THR A 407 -12.39 24.73 32.80
C THR A 407 -13.81 24.95 33.32
N SER A 408 -14.61 23.89 33.49
CA SER A 408 -16.00 23.98 33.94
C SER A 408 -16.13 24.12 35.48
N TYR A 409 -15.08 23.84 36.24
CA TYR A 409 -15.11 23.90 37.69
C TYR A 409 -15.01 25.35 38.20
N ALA A 410 -15.88 25.70 39.21
CA ALA A 410 -15.89 27.02 39.80
C ALA A 410 -14.64 27.27 40.69
N PRO A 411 -13.93 28.41 40.52
CA PRO A 411 -12.71 28.70 41.30
C PRO A 411 -12.89 28.66 42.82
N ALA A 412 -14.03 29.17 43.30
CA ALA A 412 -14.34 29.22 44.75
C ALA A 412 -14.37 27.86 45.43
N LEU A 413 -14.88 26.82 44.77
CA LEU A 413 -14.95 25.45 45.30
C LEU A 413 -13.58 24.78 45.39
N VAL A 414 -12.71 25.06 44.39
CA VAL A 414 -11.39 24.46 44.31
C VAL A 414 -10.41 25.09 45.31
N LEU A 415 -10.47 26.39 45.50
CA LEU A 415 -9.57 27.11 46.41
C LEU A 415 -9.89 26.91 47.88
N LYS A 416 -11.17 26.60 48.22
CA LYS A 416 -11.59 26.25 49.60
C LYS A 416 -11.20 24.85 50.04
N GLY A 417 -10.58 24.04 49.21
CA GLY A 417 -10.13 22.68 49.54
C GLY A 417 -11.26 21.67 49.74
N SER A 418 -12.51 22.04 49.39
CA SER A 418 -13.70 21.16 49.58
C SER A 418 -13.93 20.20 48.42
N PHE A 419 -12.91 19.85 47.66
CA PHE A 419 -12.98 18.69 46.76
C PHE A 419 -12.79 17.42 47.59
N GLY A 420 -13.90 16.76 47.90
CA GLY A 420 -13.94 15.51 48.66
C GLY A 420 -13.18 14.37 47.98
N LEU A 421 -11.89 14.32 48.27
CA LEU A 421 -11.10 13.08 48.16
C LEU A 421 -11.02 12.39 49.54
N SER A 422 -12.02 12.58 50.37
CA SER A 422 -12.18 11.80 51.62
C SER A 422 -13.65 11.46 51.85
N PRO A 423 -14.16 10.35 51.31
CA PRO A 423 -15.45 9.82 51.73
C PRO A 423 -15.43 9.20 53.13
N LYS A 424 -14.28 8.96 53.74
CA LYS A 424 -14.19 8.18 54.98
C LYS A 424 -14.06 8.93 56.29
N ARG A 425 -13.84 10.26 56.28
CA ARG A 425 -13.65 10.99 57.55
C ARG A 425 -14.94 11.59 58.17
N SER A 426 -16.05 11.63 57.43
CA SER A 426 -17.34 12.08 57.91
C SER A 426 -18.16 10.97 58.61
N GLU A 427 -17.99 9.72 58.21
CA GLU A 427 -18.67 8.61 58.84
C GLU A 427 -18.05 8.21 60.19
N GLU A 428 -16.71 8.22 60.30
CA GLU A 428 -16.04 7.97 61.59
C GLU A 428 -16.36 9.02 62.67
N ARG A 429 -16.63 10.27 62.31
CA ARG A 429 -17.09 11.31 63.27
C ARG A 429 -18.54 11.13 63.69
N ARG A 430 -19.40 10.54 62.87
CA ARG A 430 -20.79 10.20 63.25
C ARG A 430 -20.85 8.99 64.16
N VAL A 431 -20.12 7.94 63.86
CA VAL A 431 -20.05 6.73 64.67
C VAL A 431 -19.43 7.03 66.03
N GLY A 432 -18.39 7.86 66.12
CA GLY A 432 -17.77 8.27 67.38
C GLY A 432 -18.66 9.16 68.27
N LYS A 433 -19.64 9.89 67.69
CA LYS A 433 -20.63 10.67 68.48
C LYS A 433 -21.80 9.80 68.96
N GLU A 434 -22.24 8.84 68.22
CA GLU A 434 -23.30 7.90 68.64
C GLU A 434 -22.82 6.92 69.70
N CYS A 435 -21.58 6.53 69.75
CA CYS A 435 -21.03 5.71 70.84
C CYS A 435 -20.84 6.52 72.14
N ARG A 436 -20.66 7.88 72.06
CA ARG A 436 -20.53 8.70 73.29
C ARG A 436 -21.88 9.06 73.96
N SER A 437 -23.01 8.96 73.31
CA SER A 437 -24.34 9.26 73.81
C SER A 437 -25.02 8.06 74.44
N ARG A 438 -24.46 6.84 74.38
CA ARG A 438 -25.05 5.62 74.88
C ARG A 438 -24.47 5.14 76.26
N TRP A 439 -23.48 5.86 76.78
CA TRP A 439 -22.97 5.57 78.14
C TRP A 439 -23.35 6.75 79.09
N SER A 440 -24.58 6.70 79.55
CA SER A 440 -25.00 7.46 80.72
C SER A 440 -24.90 6.51 81.90
N PRO A 441 -24.29 6.90 83.02
CA PRO A 441 -24.15 6.07 84.18
C PRO A 441 -25.40 6.19 85.06
N TYR A 442 -26.14 5.12 85.17
CA TYR A 442 -27.01 4.87 86.35
C TYR A 442 -26.87 3.42 86.77
N HIS A 443 -26.39 3.34 88.07
CA HIS A 443 -26.29 2.28 89.05
C HIS A 443 -25.19 1.25 88.87
#